data_6e4697a9e71e87718362214ecd6c03b5
#
_entry.id   6e4697a9e71e87718362214ecd6c03b5
#
_cell.length_a   1.000
_cell.length_b   1.000
_cell.length_c   1.000
_cell.angle_alpha   90.00
_cell.angle_beta   90.00
_cell.angle_gamma   90.00
#
_symmetry.space_group_name_H-M   'P 1'
#
loop_
_entity.id
_entity.type
_entity.pdbx_description
1 polymer ?
#
loop_
_entity_poly.entity_id
_entity_poly.type
_entity_poly.pdbx_seq_one_letter_code
_entity_poly.pdbx_strand_id
1 'polypeptide(L)'
;GVLFASASAFAQSVDFIEPKNNSTVSSPFKVKFGLEGMQVAPAGEMKEGTGHHHLLINVADVPEGTPIPMDDQHRHFGKGQTETEITLPPGRYRLTMQFADGAHRSYGEKMRKTIEVTVK
;
A
#
# COMPACT_ATOMS: atom_id res chain seq x y z
N GLY A 1 35.69 -7.77 -21.00
CA GLY A 1 35.01 -7.53 -19.80
C GLY A 1 33.55 -7.88 -19.91
N VAL A 2 33.14 -8.77 -19.07
CA VAL A 2 31.74 -9.12 -19.08
C VAL A 2 30.99 -8.07 -18.33
N LEU A 3 30.31 -7.26 -19.08
CA LEU A 3 29.31 -6.45 -18.51
C LEU A 3 28.15 -7.33 -18.12
N PHE A 4 28.11 -7.61 -16.89
CA PHE A 4 26.83 -7.92 -16.33
C PHE A 4 26.03 -6.63 -16.44
N ALA A 5 25.28 -6.53 -17.49
CA ALA A 5 24.05 -5.92 -17.28
C ALA A 5 23.47 -6.65 -16.08
N SER A 6 23.79 -6.21 -14.90
CA SER A 6 22.99 -6.56 -13.77
C SER A 6 21.60 -6.29 -14.28
N ALA A 7 20.89 -7.36 -14.57
CA ALA A 7 19.47 -7.23 -14.64
C ALA A 7 19.14 -6.49 -13.37
N SER A 8 19.02 -5.19 -13.47
CA SER A 8 18.53 -4.40 -12.40
C SER A 8 17.20 -5.00 -12.07
N ALA A 9 17.22 -5.86 -11.12
CA ALA A 9 15.99 -6.16 -10.42
C ALA A 9 15.49 -4.80 -10.01
N PHE A 10 14.48 -4.29 -10.73
CA PHE A 10 13.80 -3.10 -10.30
C PHE A 10 13.37 -3.37 -8.88
N ALA A 11 13.89 -2.60 -7.96
CA ALA A 11 13.50 -2.72 -6.57
C ALA A 11 11.98 -2.59 -6.53
N GLN A 12 11.33 -3.62 -6.03
CA GLN A 12 9.89 -3.59 -5.81
C GLN A 12 9.62 -2.73 -4.59
N SER A 13 8.73 -1.77 -4.71
CA SER A 13 8.41 -0.89 -3.59
C SER A 13 7.04 -0.26 -3.74
N VAL A 14 6.50 0.18 -2.61
CA VAL A 14 5.32 1.04 -2.56
C VAL A 14 5.66 2.30 -1.79
N ASP A 15 4.92 3.36 -2.04
CA ASP A 15 5.10 4.63 -1.34
C ASP A 15 3.77 5.40 -1.32
N PHE A 16 3.67 6.36 -0.40
CA PHE A 16 2.60 7.34 -0.42
C PHE A 16 3.07 8.53 -1.27
N ILE A 17 2.43 8.72 -2.42
CA ILE A 17 2.64 9.94 -3.19
C ILE A 17 1.99 11.09 -2.44
N GLU A 18 0.79 10.85 -1.88
CA GLU A 18 0.07 11.73 -0.97
C GLU A 18 -0.61 10.88 0.10
N PRO A 19 -0.72 11.34 1.35
CA PRO A 19 -0.03 12.49 1.93
C PRO A 19 1.42 12.18 2.27
N LYS A 20 2.20 13.20 2.61
CA LYS A 20 3.58 13.01 3.05
C LYS A 20 3.63 12.63 4.52
N ASN A 21 4.67 11.91 4.89
CA ASN A 21 4.91 11.57 6.29
C ASN A 21 4.99 12.83 7.16
N ASN A 22 4.36 12.78 8.33
CA ASN A 22 4.28 13.86 9.29
C ASN A 22 3.54 15.12 8.80
N SER A 23 2.71 14.99 7.76
CA SER A 23 1.89 16.10 7.30
C SER A 23 0.61 16.23 8.12
N THR A 24 -0.01 17.40 8.01
CA THR A 24 -1.33 17.67 8.57
C THR A 24 -2.31 17.78 7.42
N VAL A 25 -3.41 17.05 7.50
CA VAL A 25 -4.44 17.02 6.46
C VAL A 25 -5.81 17.32 7.04
N SER A 26 -6.74 17.70 6.18
CA SER A 26 -8.15 17.90 6.56
C SER A 26 -8.99 16.85 5.87
N SER A 27 -9.96 16.24 6.60
CA SER A 27 -10.87 15.26 6.02
C SER A 27 -11.92 15.91 5.13
N PRO A 28 -12.28 15.29 3.99
CA PRO A 28 -11.63 14.13 3.42
C PRO A 28 -10.27 14.49 2.83
N PHE A 29 -9.33 13.56 2.86
CA PHE A 29 -8.01 13.80 2.26
C PHE A 29 -7.69 12.71 1.24
N LYS A 30 -6.91 13.08 0.23
CA LYS A 30 -6.51 12.14 -0.80
C LYS A 30 -5.36 11.27 -0.32
N VAL A 31 -5.45 9.97 -0.61
CA VAL A 31 -4.34 9.03 -0.49
C VAL A 31 -4.02 8.53 -1.89
N LYS A 32 -2.81 8.79 -2.33
CA LYS A 32 -2.34 8.38 -3.65
C LYS A 32 -1.17 7.42 -3.48
N PHE A 33 -1.30 6.25 -4.09
CA PHE A 33 -0.36 5.15 -3.92
C PHE A 33 0.70 5.16 -5.02
N GLY A 34 1.96 5.02 -4.63
CA GLY A 34 3.07 4.80 -5.55
C GLY A 34 3.45 3.34 -5.59
N LEU A 35 3.80 2.83 -6.77
CA LEU A 35 4.17 1.43 -6.97
C LEU A 35 5.30 1.35 -7.97
N GLU A 36 6.34 0.59 -7.64
CA GLU A 36 7.43 0.27 -8.53
C GLU A 36 7.72 -1.23 -8.54
N GLY A 37 8.08 -1.76 -9.70
CA GLY A 37 8.51 -3.14 -9.84
C GLY A 37 7.41 -4.18 -9.88
N MET A 38 6.17 -3.77 -9.69
CA MET A 38 4.99 -4.64 -9.82
C MET A 38 3.88 -3.85 -10.50
N GLN A 39 2.80 -4.52 -10.84
CA GLN A 39 1.64 -3.91 -11.50
C GLN A 39 0.38 -4.13 -10.69
N VAL A 40 -0.53 -3.18 -10.78
CA VAL A 40 -1.84 -3.29 -10.14
C VAL A 40 -2.73 -4.19 -10.98
N ALA A 41 -3.45 -5.09 -10.33
CA ALA A 41 -4.44 -5.96 -10.97
C ALA A 41 -5.65 -6.09 -10.05
N PRO A 42 -6.83 -6.39 -10.60
CA PRO A 42 -8.01 -6.61 -9.77
C PRO A 42 -7.84 -7.78 -8.81
N ALA A 43 -8.54 -7.71 -7.67
CA ALA A 43 -8.60 -8.82 -6.73
C ALA A 43 -9.12 -10.09 -7.43
N GLY A 44 -8.57 -11.24 -7.03
CA GLY A 44 -8.90 -12.53 -7.64
C GLY A 44 -7.97 -12.92 -8.77
N GLU A 45 -7.20 -11.99 -9.33
CA GLU A 45 -6.24 -12.29 -10.38
C GLU A 45 -4.90 -12.68 -9.75
N MET A 46 -4.50 -13.94 -9.94
CA MET A 46 -3.28 -14.51 -9.35
C MET A 46 -2.14 -14.51 -10.37
N LYS A 47 -1.90 -13.37 -10.99
CA LYS A 47 -0.81 -13.22 -11.94
C LYS A 47 0.46 -12.82 -11.22
N GLU A 48 1.57 -13.48 -11.52
CA GLU A 48 2.87 -13.12 -10.95
C GLU A 48 3.23 -11.67 -11.26
N GLY A 49 3.80 -10.99 -10.28
CA GLY A 49 4.19 -9.59 -10.42
C GLY A 49 3.03 -8.60 -10.31
N THR A 50 1.87 -9.04 -9.91
CA THR A 50 0.69 -8.17 -9.75
C THR A 50 0.10 -8.26 -8.35
N GLY A 51 -0.73 -7.29 -8.04
CA GLY A 51 -1.45 -7.25 -6.78
C GLY A 51 -2.33 -6.02 -6.68
N HIS A 52 -2.80 -5.74 -5.50
CA HIS A 52 -3.60 -4.54 -5.25
C HIS A 52 -3.29 -3.94 -3.88
N HIS A 53 -3.64 -2.67 -3.74
CA HIS A 53 -3.34 -1.92 -2.53
C HIS A 53 -4.31 -2.19 -1.40
N HIS A 54 -3.79 -2.17 -0.18
CA HIS A 54 -4.56 -2.12 1.05
C HIS A 54 -4.03 -0.97 1.89
N LEU A 55 -4.92 -0.31 2.61
CA LEU A 55 -4.55 0.75 3.55
C LEU A 55 -4.93 0.31 4.96
N LEU A 56 -3.93 0.21 5.81
CA LEU A 56 -4.09 -0.17 7.21
C LEU A 56 -4.04 1.09 8.07
N ILE A 57 -4.98 1.23 8.99
CA ILE A 57 -5.14 2.43 9.81
C ILE A 57 -5.00 2.04 11.28
N ASN A 58 -3.91 2.46 11.92
CA ASN A 58 -3.63 2.21 13.34
C ASN A 58 -3.68 0.72 13.75
N VAL A 59 -3.23 -0.16 12.87
CA VAL A 59 -3.19 -1.60 13.14
C VAL A 59 -1.82 -2.17 12.85
N ALA A 60 -1.54 -3.35 13.39
CA ALA A 60 -0.29 -4.03 13.20
C ALA A 60 -0.06 -4.43 11.74
N ASP A 61 1.19 -4.52 11.34
CA ASP A 61 1.57 -4.98 10.02
C ASP A 61 1.16 -6.43 9.81
N VAL A 62 0.81 -6.76 8.58
CA VAL A 62 0.41 -8.13 8.21
C VAL A 62 1.62 -8.87 7.64
N PRO A 63 2.05 -9.97 8.25
CA PRO A 63 3.20 -10.72 7.76
C PRO A 63 3.03 -11.23 6.34
N GLU A 64 4.15 -11.43 5.67
CA GLU A 64 4.16 -12.00 4.33
C GLU A 64 3.40 -13.32 4.27
N GLY A 65 2.58 -13.49 3.23
CA GLY A 65 1.80 -14.70 3.02
C GLY A 65 0.52 -14.79 3.84
N THR A 66 0.30 -13.87 4.78
CA THR A 66 -0.91 -13.85 5.61
C THR A 66 -2.01 -13.06 4.91
N PRO A 67 -3.24 -13.59 4.87
CA PRO A 67 -4.37 -12.83 4.35
C PRO A 67 -4.62 -11.57 5.17
N ILE A 68 -4.84 -10.46 4.47
CA ILE A 68 -5.14 -9.20 5.13
C ILE A 68 -6.61 -9.22 5.55
N PRO A 69 -6.92 -8.92 6.82
CA PRO A 69 -8.31 -8.80 7.25
C PRO A 69 -9.07 -7.74 6.46
N MET A 70 -10.40 -7.84 6.44
CA MET A 70 -11.26 -6.90 5.75
C MET A 70 -12.20 -6.26 6.76
N ASP A 71 -11.86 -5.06 7.18
CA ASP A 71 -12.63 -4.27 8.15
C ASP A 71 -12.36 -2.78 7.96
N ASP A 72 -12.89 -1.93 8.81
CA ASP A 72 -12.74 -0.48 8.68
C ASP A 72 -11.29 0.01 8.81
N GLN A 73 -10.44 -0.78 9.46
CA GLN A 73 -9.05 -0.45 9.67
C GLN A 73 -8.11 -1.10 8.65
N HIS A 74 -8.63 -2.02 7.84
CA HIS A 74 -7.92 -2.68 6.76
C HIS A 74 -8.69 -2.45 5.46
N ARG A 75 -8.47 -1.28 4.85
CA ARG A 75 -9.21 -0.86 3.67
C ARG A 75 -8.63 -1.49 2.41
N HIS A 76 -9.50 -1.98 1.56
CA HIS A 76 -9.16 -2.81 0.43
C HIS A 76 -9.51 -2.11 -0.88
N PHE A 77 -8.57 -2.10 -1.82
CA PHE A 77 -8.73 -1.45 -3.13
C PHE A 77 -8.60 -2.49 -4.24
N GLY A 78 -9.56 -3.40 -4.28
CA GLY A 78 -9.53 -4.59 -5.12
C GLY A 78 -9.92 -4.40 -6.58
N LYS A 79 -10.17 -3.16 -7.02
CA LYS A 79 -10.46 -2.86 -8.43
C LYS A 79 -9.25 -2.31 -9.18
N GLY A 80 -8.07 -2.36 -8.56
CA GLY A 80 -6.87 -1.79 -9.13
C GLY A 80 -6.74 -0.29 -8.95
N GLN A 81 -7.43 0.28 -7.98
CA GLN A 81 -7.36 1.72 -7.70
C GLN A 81 -5.95 2.11 -7.26
N THR A 82 -5.50 3.27 -7.70
CA THR A 82 -4.21 3.84 -7.33
C THR A 82 -4.35 5.07 -6.43
N GLU A 83 -5.56 5.50 -6.16
CA GLU A 83 -5.84 6.61 -5.25
C GLU A 83 -7.24 6.48 -4.67
N THR A 84 -7.45 7.16 -3.55
CA THR A 84 -8.74 7.19 -2.87
C THR A 84 -8.86 8.45 -2.01
N GLU A 85 -10.06 8.72 -1.50
CA GLU A 85 -10.29 9.72 -0.48
C GLU A 85 -10.66 9.01 0.83
N ILE A 86 -10.07 9.49 1.92
CA ILE A 86 -10.27 8.92 3.25
C ILE A 86 -10.84 10.00 4.15
N THR A 87 -11.84 9.63 4.95
CA THR A 87 -12.42 10.47 5.98
C THR A 87 -12.13 9.85 7.33
N LEU A 88 -11.44 10.58 8.19
CA LEU A 88 -11.12 10.16 9.55
C LEU A 88 -11.40 11.32 10.51
N PRO A 89 -11.83 11.00 11.74
CA PRO A 89 -11.94 12.03 12.78
C PRO A 89 -10.61 12.71 13.06
N PRO A 90 -10.62 13.94 13.61
CA PRO A 90 -9.38 14.60 14.00
C PRO A 90 -8.54 13.73 14.93
N GLY A 91 -7.23 13.71 14.70
CA GLY A 91 -6.31 12.92 15.50
C GLY A 91 -5.05 12.58 14.74
N ARG A 92 -4.14 11.85 15.40
CA ARG A 92 -2.92 11.38 14.79
C ARG A 92 -3.07 9.90 14.40
N TYR A 93 -2.65 9.56 13.18
CA TYR A 93 -2.84 8.23 12.63
C TYR A 93 -1.55 7.67 12.07
N ARG A 94 -1.37 6.37 12.26
CA ARG A 94 -0.37 5.58 11.57
C ARG A 94 -1.06 4.94 10.36
N LEU A 95 -0.62 5.29 9.17
CA LEU A 95 -1.16 4.75 7.91
C LEU A 95 -0.12 3.83 7.28
N THR A 96 -0.50 2.61 6.99
CA THR A 96 0.37 1.64 6.33
C THR A 96 -0.24 1.22 5.01
N MET A 97 0.51 1.42 3.93
CA MET A 97 0.17 0.86 2.64
C MET A 97 0.77 -0.52 2.56
N GLN A 98 -0.05 -1.53 2.31
CA GLN A 98 0.39 -2.90 2.11
C GLN A 98 -0.08 -3.39 0.75
N PHE A 99 0.85 -3.78 -0.11
CA PHE A 99 0.52 -4.44 -1.36
C PHE A 99 0.32 -5.93 -1.10
N ALA A 100 -0.66 -6.51 -1.78
CA ALA A 100 -1.01 -7.92 -1.59
C ALA A 100 -1.38 -8.56 -2.91
N ASP A 101 -1.33 -9.90 -2.96
CA ASP A 101 -1.67 -10.66 -4.16
C ASP A 101 -3.19 -10.73 -4.38
N GLY A 102 -3.60 -11.38 -5.48
CA GLY A 102 -5.01 -11.50 -5.82
C GLY A 102 -5.85 -12.25 -4.79
N ALA A 103 -5.25 -13.03 -3.91
CA ALA A 103 -5.91 -13.71 -2.80
C ALA A 103 -5.80 -12.91 -1.48
N HIS A 104 -5.46 -11.63 -1.54
CA HIS A 104 -5.31 -10.74 -0.39
C HIS A 104 -4.18 -11.14 0.57
N ARG A 105 -3.21 -11.92 0.12
CA ARG A 105 -2.07 -12.28 0.96
C ARG A 105 -1.00 -11.22 0.85
N SER A 106 -0.54 -10.73 2.00
CA SER A 106 0.48 -9.70 2.08
C SER A 106 1.78 -10.12 1.38
N TYR A 107 2.38 -9.22 0.60
CA TYR A 107 3.73 -9.42 0.07
C TYR A 107 4.82 -9.09 1.08
N GLY A 108 4.45 -8.70 2.30
CA GLY A 108 5.39 -8.45 3.37
C GLY A 108 6.06 -7.10 3.33
N GLU A 109 7.16 -7.00 4.06
CA GLU A 109 7.85 -5.74 4.34
C GLU A 109 8.33 -5.00 3.09
N LYS A 110 8.76 -5.71 2.06
CA LYS A 110 9.25 -5.08 0.81
C LYS A 110 8.20 -4.24 0.12
N MET A 111 6.93 -4.61 0.27
CA MET A 111 5.80 -3.97 -0.38
C MET A 111 4.92 -3.27 0.64
N ARG A 112 5.54 -2.65 1.61
CA ARG A 112 4.89 -1.94 2.71
C ARG A 112 5.55 -0.60 2.93
N LYS A 113 4.74 0.41 3.20
CA LYS A 113 5.21 1.73 3.59
C LYS A 113 4.32 2.28 4.69
N THR A 114 4.92 2.78 5.75
CA THR A 114 4.18 3.37 6.86
C THR A 114 4.53 4.84 6.99
N ILE A 115 3.52 5.66 7.16
CA ILE A 115 3.65 7.09 7.47
C ILE A 115 2.77 7.44 8.65
N GLU A 116 3.01 8.61 9.22
CA GLU A 116 2.14 9.20 10.23
C GLU A 116 1.57 10.50 9.71
N VAL A 117 0.29 10.75 9.99
CA VAL A 117 -0.38 11.98 9.61
C VAL A 117 -1.23 12.49 10.76
N THR A 118 -1.44 13.79 10.79
CA THR A 118 -2.38 14.44 11.71
C THR A 118 -3.58 14.90 10.90
N VAL A 119 -4.77 14.51 11.33
CA VAL A 119 -6.03 14.96 10.74
C VAL A 119 -6.57 16.08 11.64
N LYS A 120 -6.88 17.22 11.04
CA LYS A 120 -7.49 18.36 11.73
C LYS A 120 -8.97 18.17 11.93
#